data_41bb04141ef530c781edcfd0fcae0b5a
#
_entry.id   41bb04141ef530c781edcfd0fcae0b5a
#
_cell.length_a   1.000
_cell.length_b   1.000
_cell.length_c   1.000
_cell.angle_alpha   90.00
_cell.angle_beta   90.00
_cell.angle_gamma   90.00
#
_symmetry.space_group_name_H-M   'P 1'
#
loop_
_entity.id
_entity.type
_entity.pdbx_description
1 polymer ?
#
loop_
_entity_poly.entity_id
_entity_poly.type
_entity_poly.pdbx_seq_one_letter_code
_entity_poly.pdbx_strand_id
1 'polypeptide(L)'
;MNRAPAPPEARLRCLDGQPAPADVVRDWRRLLDLPDKARQGLWEILAPSLAGAVDAAMEKRAEAFCRLYDLSAPDLQASLRVCRFVLSRASSLDLAATDVAADVAALSGDDARGVVVLSWYEAAKAVIRRGILEESIFDHGKVLVGLDWRVDRIAGSDRGVHLDAPLAVLTLRLRDGGRDERTTIYVAPPALGQIKEACDRIERMIAGAPRPPSGAPKAQG
;
A
#
# COMPACT_ATOMS: atom_id res chain seq x y z
N MET A 1 38.58 34.00 1.14
CA MET A 1 37.34 33.42 0.58
C MET A 1 36.66 32.58 1.67
N ASN A 2 35.69 33.18 2.35
CA ASN A 2 34.98 32.53 3.44
C ASN A 2 33.90 31.64 2.82
N ARG A 3 34.11 30.32 2.81
CA ARG A 3 33.12 29.33 2.38
C ARG A 3 32.04 29.30 3.44
N ALA A 4 30.82 29.75 3.10
CA ALA A 4 29.69 29.62 4.00
C ALA A 4 29.58 28.16 4.51
N PRO A 5 29.31 27.94 5.79
CA PRO A 5 29.15 26.59 6.32
C PRO A 5 28.07 25.88 5.51
N ALA A 6 28.31 24.60 5.17
CA ALA A 6 27.35 23.79 4.50
C ALA A 6 26.07 23.76 5.37
N PRO A 7 24.87 23.87 4.79
CA PRO A 7 23.64 23.78 5.58
C PRO A 7 23.64 22.46 6.35
N PRO A 8 23.12 22.46 7.60
CA PRO A 8 23.08 21.25 8.41
C PRO A 8 22.37 20.14 7.63
N GLU A 9 23.02 18.98 7.57
CA GLU A 9 22.46 17.82 6.89
C GLU A 9 21.12 17.45 7.56
N ALA A 10 20.03 17.45 6.78
CA ALA A 10 18.70 17.04 7.27
C ALA A 10 18.77 15.59 7.73
N ARG A 11 18.59 15.35 9.03
CA ARG A 11 18.50 13.99 9.60
C ARG A 11 17.06 13.59 9.72
N LEU A 12 16.72 12.39 9.23
CA LEU A 12 15.35 11.92 9.12
C LEU A 12 15.09 10.75 10.09
N ARG A 13 14.01 10.81 10.83
CA ARG A 13 13.55 9.72 11.71
C ARG A 13 13.14 8.49 10.90
N CYS A 14 12.57 8.69 9.71
CA CYS A 14 12.25 7.61 8.79
C CYS A 14 13.50 6.90 8.22
N LEU A 15 14.71 7.39 8.54
CA LEU A 15 16.00 6.78 8.26
C LEU A 15 16.81 6.51 9.54
N ASP A 16 16.13 6.26 10.67
CA ASP A 16 16.78 6.03 11.97
C ASP A 16 17.76 7.15 12.38
N GLY A 17 17.42 8.40 12.06
CA GLY A 17 18.24 9.57 12.34
C GLY A 17 19.44 9.76 11.40
N GLN A 18 19.53 8.98 10.34
CA GLN A 18 20.58 9.15 9.32
C GLN A 18 20.34 10.41 8.47
N PRO A 19 21.39 10.98 7.88
CA PRO A 19 21.23 12.10 6.97
C PRO A 19 20.43 11.71 5.74
N ALA A 20 19.62 12.67 5.25
CA ALA A 20 18.85 12.47 4.03
C ALA A 20 19.79 12.31 2.82
N PRO A 21 19.57 11.30 1.96
CA PRO A 21 20.33 11.16 0.72
C PRO A 21 20.24 12.42 -0.16
N ALA A 22 21.29 12.74 -0.87
CA ALA A 22 21.36 13.98 -1.67
C ALA A 22 20.28 14.06 -2.76
N ASP A 23 19.87 12.93 -3.33
CA ASP A 23 18.77 12.83 -4.29
C ASP A 23 17.42 13.11 -3.64
N VAL A 24 17.18 12.64 -2.41
CA VAL A 24 15.98 12.94 -1.64
C VAL A 24 15.88 14.45 -1.37
N VAL A 25 16.96 15.08 -0.92
CA VAL A 25 17.00 16.53 -0.68
C VAL A 25 16.75 17.31 -1.97
N ARG A 26 17.35 16.89 -3.08
CA ARG A 26 17.16 17.53 -4.38
C ARG A 26 15.73 17.40 -4.88
N ASP A 27 15.16 16.20 -4.77
CA ASP A 27 13.79 15.93 -5.23
C ASP A 27 12.75 16.61 -4.32
N TRP A 28 13.05 16.76 -3.02
CA TRP A 28 12.22 17.54 -2.11
C TRP A 28 12.16 19.02 -2.50
N ARG A 29 13.28 19.60 -2.89
CA ARG A 29 13.30 21.00 -3.39
C ARG A 29 12.43 21.16 -4.63
N ARG A 30 12.48 20.21 -5.56
CA ARG A 30 11.60 20.22 -6.73
C ARG A 30 10.12 20.16 -6.35
N LEU A 31 9.76 19.37 -5.34
CA LEU A 31 8.40 19.36 -4.78
C LEU A 31 8.01 20.75 -4.24
N LEU A 32 8.89 21.40 -3.49
CA LEU A 32 8.63 22.74 -2.95
C LEU A 32 8.50 23.80 -4.06
N ASP A 33 9.20 23.63 -5.17
CA ASP A 33 9.19 24.54 -6.31
C ASP A 33 7.95 24.38 -7.21
N LEU A 34 7.14 23.33 -7.01
CA LEU A 34 5.87 23.18 -7.73
C LEU A 34 4.92 24.34 -7.44
N PRO A 35 4.11 24.78 -8.43
CA PRO A 35 3.03 25.72 -8.19
C PRO A 35 2.10 25.21 -7.07
N ASP A 36 1.55 26.11 -6.24
CA ASP A 36 0.74 25.74 -5.08
C ASP A 36 -0.43 24.83 -5.41
N LYS A 37 -1.14 25.12 -6.50
CA LYS A 37 -2.26 24.28 -6.97
C LYS A 37 -1.81 22.88 -7.39
N ALA A 38 -0.65 22.78 -8.05
CA ALA A 38 -0.08 21.51 -8.44
C ALA A 38 0.33 20.69 -7.21
N ARG A 39 0.99 21.33 -6.25
CA ARG A 39 1.42 20.69 -5.00
C ARG A 39 0.22 20.17 -4.20
N GLN A 40 -0.86 20.96 -4.10
CA GLN A 40 -2.10 20.53 -3.42
C GLN A 40 -2.81 19.37 -4.16
N GLY A 41 -2.83 19.39 -5.50
CA GLY A 41 -3.43 18.35 -6.32
C GLY A 41 -2.57 17.08 -6.49
N LEU A 42 -1.31 17.10 -6.05
CA LEU A 42 -0.36 16.00 -6.27
C LEU A 42 -0.85 14.67 -5.69
N TRP A 43 -1.67 14.72 -4.63
CA TRP A 43 -2.26 13.53 -4.01
C TRP A 43 -3.09 12.68 -4.97
N GLU A 44 -3.78 13.30 -5.93
CA GLU A 44 -4.60 12.60 -6.92
C GLU A 44 -3.78 11.64 -7.80
N ILE A 45 -2.50 11.98 -8.03
CA ILE A 45 -1.56 11.14 -8.79
C ILE A 45 -0.78 10.21 -7.86
N LEU A 46 -0.45 10.70 -6.65
CA LEU A 46 0.36 9.94 -5.69
C LEU A 46 -0.41 8.75 -5.09
N ALA A 47 -1.65 8.95 -4.64
CA ALA A 47 -2.42 7.94 -3.92
C ALA A 47 -2.59 6.63 -4.71
N PRO A 48 -2.97 6.62 -6.00
CA PRO A 48 -3.02 5.39 -6.78
C PRO A 48 -1.67 4.70 -6.89
N SER A 49 -0.57 5.47 -6.95
CA SER A 49 0.79 4.93 -7.07
C SER A 49 1.32 4.26 -5.79
N LEU A 50 0.70 4.52 -4.65
CA LEU A 50 1.03 3.86 -3.38
C LEU A 50 0.36 2.50 -3.24
N ALA A 51 -0.75 2.27 -3.98
CA ALA A 51 -1.58 1.08 -3.88
C ALA A 51 -1.19 -0.05 -4.86
N GLY A 52 -0.38 0.22 -5.89
CA GLY A 52 -0.08 -0.78 -6.89
C GLY A 52 0.93 -0.38 -7.95
N ALA A 53 1.06 -1.21 -8.97
CA ALA A 53 1.94 -0.95 -10.09
C ALA A 53 1.46 0.22 -10.97
N VAL A 54 2.40 0.96 -11.52
CA VAL A 54 2.12 2.00 -12.52
C VAL A 54 1.59 1.34 -13.80
N ASP A 55 0.40 1.71 -14.22
CA ASP A 55 -0.23 1.25 -15.45
C ASP A 55 -0.35 2.39 -16.49
N ALA A 56 -0.75 2.05 -17.71
CA ALA A 56 -0.93 3.02 -18.79
C ALA A 56 -2.00 4.10 -18.49
N ALA A 57 -2.97 3.82 -17.60
CA ALA A 57 -3.96 4.80 -17.17
C ALA A 57 -3.33 5.85 -16.26
N MET A 58 -2.39 5.43 -15.42
CA MET A 58 -1.65 6.31 -14.53
C MET A 58 -0.69 7.21 -15.31
N GLU A 59 -0.02 6.68 -16.34
CA GLU A 59 0.82 7.49 -17.24
C GLU A 59 0.02 8.62 -17.90
N LYS A 60 -1.16 8.31 -18.45
CA LYS A 60 -2.06 9.32 -19.04
C LYS A 60 -2.52 10.37 -18.03
N ARG A 61 -2.80 9.99 -16.78
CA ARG A 61 -3.14 10.93 -15.70
C ARG A 61 -1.97 11.85 -15.38
N ALA A 62 -0.76 11.30 -15.27
CA ALA A 62 0.45 12.08 -15.03
C ALA A 62 0.72 13.08 -16.16
N GLU A 63 0.55 12.70 -17.43
CA GLU A 63 0.65 13.60 -18.57
C GLU A 63 -0.41 14.70 -18.54
N ALA A 64 -1.67 14.35 -18.20
CA ALA A 64 -2.74 15.33 -18.09
C ALA A 64 -2.47 16.33 -16.97
N PHE A 65 -1.93 15.86 -15.84
CA PHE A 65 -1.52 16.68 -14.71
C PHE A 65 -0.38 17.65 -15.08
N CYS A 66 0.64 17.16 -15.79
CA CYS A 66 1.72 18.01 -16.30
C CYS A 66 1.18 19.13 -17.20
N ARG A 67 0.27 18.80 -18.13
CA ARG A 67 -0.36 19.81 -19.00
C ARG A 67 -1.21 20.82 -18.24
N LEU A 68 -1.97 20.37 -17.23
CA LEU A 68 -2.87 21.24 -16.45
C LEU A 68 -2.11 22.30 -15.67
N TYR A 69 -0.96 21.95 -15.13
CA TYR A 69 -0.16 22.81 -14.24
C TYR A 69 1.12 23.34 -14.87
N ASP A 70 1.32 23.13 -16.18
CA ASP A 70 2.53 23.51 -16.93
C ASP A 70 3.82 23.01 -16.29
N LEU A 71 3.84 21.71 -15.94
CA LEU A 71 4.96 21.04 -15.29
C LEU A 71 5.78 20.22 -16.27
N SER A 72 7.08 20.16 -16.04
CA SER A 72 7.90 19.16 -16.71
C SER A 72 7.68 17.76 -16.13
N ALA A 73 7.68 16.73 -16.99
CA ALA A 73 7.56 15.34 -16.53
C ALA A 73 8.67 14.96 -15.51
N PRO A 74 9.95 15.38 -15.66
CA PRO A 74 10.99 15.15 -14.67
C PRO A 74 10.70 15.76 -13.29
N ASP A 75 10.09 16.95 -13.20
CA ASP A 75 9.77 17.59 -11.94
C ASP A 75 8.61 16.89 -11.23
N LEU A 76 7.58 16.47 -11.98
CA LEU A 76 6.49 15.65 -11.43
C LEU A 76 7.04 14.31 -10.92
N GLN A 77 7.88 13.61 -11.70
CA GLN A 77 8.48 12.33 -11.31
C GLN A 77 9.35 12.46 -10.05
N ALA A 78 10.15 13.51 -9.95
CA ALA A 78 10.98 13.77 -8.77
C ALA A 78 10.10 14.00 -7.53
N SER A 79 9.04 14.80 -7.67
CA SER A 79 8.10 15.10 -6.59
C SER A 79 7.35 13.85 -6.12
N LEU A 80 6.87 13.01 -7.05
CA LEU A 80 6.22 11.74 -6.71
C LEU A 80 7.20 10.77 -6.03
N ARG A 81 8.43 10.67 -6.53
CA ARG A 81 9.46 9.78 -5.97
C ARG A 81 9.79 10.13 -4.53
N VAL A 82 10.01 11.41 -4.23
CA VAL A 82 10.34 11.84 -2.86
C VAL A 82 9.17 11.68 -1.91
N CYS A 83 7.93 11.99 -2.32
CA CYS A 83 6.74 11.75 -1.51
C CYS A 83 6.58 10.25 -1.21
N ARG A 84 6.70 9.39 -2.22
CA ARG A 84 6.66 7.93 -2.03
C ARG A 84 7.74 7.46 -1.08
N PHE A 85 8.96 7.94 -1.24
CA PHE A 85 10.07 7.58 -0.35
C PHE A 85 9.77 7.91 1.11
N VAL A 86 9.42 9.17 1.40
CA VAL A 86 9.16 9.63 2.77
C VAL A 86 7.96 8.89 3.37
N LEU A 87 6.84 8.84 2.65
CA LEU A 87 5.61 8.19 3.13
C LEU A 87 5.78 6.69 3.32
N SER A 88 6.47 6.00 2.39
CA SER A 88 6.70 4.54 2.51
C SER A 88 7.62 4.22 3.68
N ARG A 89 8.71 4.95 3.84
CA ARG A 89 9.64 4.73 4.97
C ARG A 89 8.98 5.01 6.32
N ALA A 90 8.31 6.15 6.43
CA ALA A 90 7.59 6.49 7.66
C ALA A 90 6.49 5.47 8.01
N SER A 91 5.74 4.99 7.00
CA SER A 91 4.68 4.00 7.18
C SER A 91 5.22 2.61 7.54
N SER A 92 6.33 2.18 6.93
CA SER A 92 6.95 0.88 7.25
C SER A 92 7.47 0.81 8.68
N LEU A 93 7.93 1.94 9.23
CA LEU A 93 8.39 2.08 10.61
C LEU A 93 7.26 2.43 11.59
N ASP A 94 6.03 2.55 11.10
CA ASP A 94 4.86 2.95 11.91
C ASP A 94 5.04 4.28 12.67
N LEU A 95 5.76 5.24 12.09
CA LEU A 95 6.06 6.50 12.76
C LEU A 95 4.78 7.24 13.16
N ALA A 96 4.87 8.00 14.27
CA ALA A 96 3.82 8.92 14.65
C ALA A 96 3.79 10.13 13.71
N ALA A 97 2.64 10.77 13.53
CA ALA A 97 2.52 11.96 12.66
C ALA A 97 3.47 13.09 13.09
N THR A 98 3.77 13.21 14.39
CA THR A 98 4.74 14.16 14.94
C THR A 98 6.18 13.90 14.49
N ASP A 99 6.54 12.62 14.29
CA ASP A 99 7.87 12.24 13.82
C ASP A 99 8.02 12.54 12.32
N VAL A 100 6.96 12.29 11.55
CA VAL A 100 6.91 12.66 10.13
C VAL A 100 6.93 14.17 9.95
N ALA A 101 6.26 14.92 10.84
CA ALA A 101 6.32 16.38 10.84
C ALA A 101 7.74 16.90 11.08
N ALA A 102 8.50 16.26 11.96
CA ALA A 102 9.90 16.60 12.20
C ALA A 102 10.77 16.32 10.95
N ASP A 103 10.52 15.20 10.24
CA ASP A 103 11.23 14.87 8.99
C ASP A 103 10.90 15.87 7.87
N VAL A 104 9.63 16.22 7.71
CA VAL A 104 9.19 17.25 6.76
C VAL A 104 9.84 18.60 7.06
N ALA A 105 9.87 19.00 8.34
CA ALA A 105 10.54 20.23 8.76
C ALA A 105 12.05 20.19 8.48
N ALA A 106 12.70 19.06 8.75
CA ALA A 106 14.13 18.89 8.48
C ALA A 106 14.46 18.99 6.98
N LEU A 107 13.58 18.50 6.10
CA LEU A 107 13.76 18.59 4.64
C LEU A 107 13.41 19.97 4.07
N SER A 108 12.40 20.62 4.67
CA SER A 108 11.89 21.93 4.19
C SER A 108 12.64 23.12 4.76
N GLY A 109 13.33 22.96 5.89
CA GLY A 109 13.84 24.09 6.65
C GLY A 109 12.67 24.99 7.12
N ASP A 110 12.77 26.30 6.84
CA ASP A 110 11.72 27.29 7.18
C ASP A 110 10.56 27.33 6.16
N ASP A 111 10.56 26.45 5.13
CA ASP A 111 9.56 26.46 4.07
C ASP A 111 8.31 25.69 4.47
N ALA A 112 7.22 26.40 4.78
CA ALA A 112 5.93 25.81 5.14
C ALA A 112 5.25 25.01 4.03
N ARG A 113 5.71 25.12 2.77
CA ARG A 113 5.09 24.46 1.61
C ARG A 113 5.14 22.94 1.70
N GLY A 114 6.12 22.36 2.42
CA GLY A 114 6.24 20.93 2.66
C GLY A 114 5.14 20.34 3.53
N VAL A 115 4.44 21.16 4.33
CA VAL A 115 3.42 20.71 5.28
C VAL A 115 2.26 19.96 4.61
N VAL A 116 1.98 20.21 3.33
CA VAL A 116 0.95 19.50 2.57
C VAL A 116 1.11 17.98 2.61
N VAL A 117 2.36 17.47 2.66
CA VAL A 117 2.65 16.04 2.72
C VAL A 117 2.12 15.39 3.99
N LEU A 118 2.05 16.15 5.10
CA LEU A 118 1.52 15.66 6.37
C LEU A 118 0.02 15.36 6.30
N SER A 119 -0.73 16.14 5.51
CA SER A 119 -2.17 15.90 5.32
C SER A 119 -2.47 14.56 4.64
N TRP A 120 -1.51 13.99 3.93
CA TRP A 120 -1.65 12.72 3.21
C TRP A 120 -1.19 11.52 4.02
N TYR A 121 -0.42 11.76 5.11
CA TYR A 121 0.31 10.69 5.80
C TYR A 121 -0.59 9.58 6.32
N GLU A 122 -1.67 9.90 7.03
CA GLU A 122 -2.55 8.87 7.60
C GLU A 122 -3.24 8.02 6.53
N ALA A 123 -3.68 8.65 5.43
CA ALA A 123 -4.26 7.93 4.30
C ALA A 123 -3.21 7.06 3.59
N ALA A 124 -2.00 7.59 3.36
CA ALA A 124 -0.88 6.85 2.77
C ALA A 124 -0.47 5.68 3.66
N LYS A 125 -0.35 5.90 4.97
CA LYS A 125 0.02 4.88 5.96
C LYS A 125 -0.91 3.69 5.92
N ALA A 126 -2.22 3.92 5.86
CA ALA A 126 -3.21 2.85 5.79
C ALA A 126 -3.05 1.99 4.52
N VAL A 127 -2.82 2.62 3.37
CA VAL A 127 -2.64 1.93 2.08
C VAL A 127 -1.32 1.16 2.05
N ILE A 128 -0.21 1.81 2.42
CA ILE A 128 1.13 1.22 2.39
C ILE A 128 1.22 0.02 3.36
N ARG A 129 0.71 0.16 4.59
CA ARG A 129 0.75 -0.94 5.56
C ARG A 129 -0.10 -2.12 5.14
N ARG A 130 -1.22 -1.87 4.45
CA ARG A 130 -2.01 -2.96 3.85
C ARG A 130 -1.19 -3.69 2.80
N GLY A 131 -0.51 -2.98 1.89
CA GLY A 131 0.36 -3.60 0.88
C GLY A 131 1.49 -4.42 1.52
N ILE A 132 2.18 -3.88 2.54
CA ILE A 132 3.23 -4.62 3.28
C ILE A 132 2.66 -5.90 3.91
N LEU A 133 1.45 -5.84 4.49
CA LEU A 133 0.81 -7.01 5.06
C LEU A 133 0.47 -8.04 3.98
N GLU A 134 -0.10 -7.60 2.86
CA GLU A 134 -0.42 -8.47 1.72
C GLU A 134 0.85 -9.14 1.18
N GLU A 135 1.94 -8.39 0.95
CA GLU A 135 3.23 -8.95 0.52
C GLU A 135 3.78 -9.96 1.54
N SER A 136 3.74 -9.63 2.84
CA SER A 136 4.18 -10.56 3.88
C SER A 136 3.38 -11.86 3.92
N ILE A 137 2.09 -11.79 3.60
CA ILE A 137 1.24 -13.00 3.50
C ILE A 137 1.61 -13.81 2.25
N PHE A 138 1.93 -13.13 1.11
CA PHE A 138 2.32 -13.80 -0.13
C PHE A 138 3.64 -14.57 -0.02
N ASP A 139 4.56 -14.13 0.85
CA ASP A 139 5.82 -14.85 1.12
C ASP A 139 5.60 -16.19 1.85
N HIS A 140 4.42 -16.42 2.42
CA HIS A 140 4.09 -17.61 3.20
C HIS A 140 3.21 -18.63 2.48
N GLY A 141 2.87 -18.41 1.21
CA GLY A 141 2.12 -19.37 0.40
C GLY A 141 1.03 -18.76 -0.48
N LYS A 142 0.11 -19.63 -0.94
CA LYS A 142 -0.99 -19.22 -1.82
C LYS A 142 -2.02 -18.41 -1.05
N VAL A 143 -2.30 -17.20 -1.51
CA VAL A 143 -3.30 -16.30 -0.92
C VAL A 143 -4.58 -16.33 -1.74
N LEU A 144 -5.73 -16.53 -1.07
CA LEU A 144 -7.04 -16.42 -1.70
C LEU A 144 -7.34 -14.94 -2.00
N VAL A 145 -7.37 -14.58 -3.28
CA VAL A 145 -7.64 -13.21 -3.75
C VAL A 145 -9.05 -13.04 -4.34
N GLY A 146 -9.78 -14.15 -4.52
CA GLY A 146 -11.15 -14.09 -4.99
C GLY A 146 -11.84 -15.45 -4.96
N LEU A 147 -13.17 -15.40 -4.93
CA LEU A 147 -14.02 -16.57 -4.88
C LEU A 147 -15.20 -16.36 -5.85
N ASP A 148 -15.32 -17.27 -6.82
CA ASP A 148 -16.49 -17.38 -7.69
C ASP A 148 -17.25 -18.64 -7.31
N TRP A 149 -18.57 -18.66 -7.45
CA TRP A 149 -19.37 -19.82 -7.08
C TRP A 149 -20.54 -20.03 -8.02
N ARG A 150 -20.96 -21.31 -8.11
CA ARG A 150 -22.22 -21.72 -8.76
C ARG A 150 -22.78 -22.94 -8.05
N VAL A 151 -24.05 -23.22 -8.26
CA VAL A 151 -24.71 -24.43 -7.81
C VAL A 151 -25.03 -25.29 -9.01
N ASP A 152 -24.48 -26.50 -9.05
CA ASP A 152 -24.79 -27.53 -10.05
C ASP A 152 -25.70 -28.58 -9.43
N ARG A 153 -26.44 -29.34 -10.26
CA ARG A 153 -27.25 -30.50 -9.83
C ARG A 153 -26.67 -31.74 -10.49
N ILE A 154 -26.45 -32.75 -9.67
CA ILE A 154 -26.07 -34.08 -10.13
C ILE A 154 -27.33 -34.84 -10.46
N ALA A 155 -27.69 -34.96 -11.72
CA ALA A 155 -28.87 -35.69 -12.17
C ALA A 155 -28.66 -37.22 -12.10
N GLY A 156 -27.44 -37.68 -12.25
CA GLY A 156 -27.07 -39.10 -12.18
C GLY A 156 -25.58 -39.30 -12.39
N SER A 157 -25.10 -40.52 -12.14
CA SER A 157 -23.72 -40.95 -12.40
C SER A 157 -23.73 -42.43 -12.78
N ASP A 158 -22.54 -42.96 -13.10
CA ASP A 158 -22.29 -44.40 -13.31
C ASP A 158 -22.64 -45.27 -12.07
N ARG A 159 -22.78 -44.63 -10.90
CA ARG A 159 -23.09 -45.25 -9.61
C ARG A 159 -24.55 -45.12 -9.19
N GLY A 160 -25.34 -44.31 -9.90
CA GLY A 160 -26.76 -44.12 -9.58
C GLY A 160 -27.45 -43.15 -10.53
N VAL A 161 -28.74 -43.40 -10.78
CA VAL A 161 -29.65 -42.57 -11.59
C VAL A 161 -30.62 -41.80 -10.70
N HIS A 162 -31.11 -40.65 -11.19
CA HIS A 162 -32.07 -39.78 -10.47
C HIS A 162 -31.61 -39.32 -9.08
N LEU A 163 -30.32 -38.94 -8.96
CA LEU A 163 -29.75 -38.52 -7.69
C LEU A 163 -30.24 -37.13 -7.26
N ASP A 164 -30.53 -36.22 -8.19
CA ASP A 164 -30.99 -34.83 -8.02
C ASP A 164 -30.38 -34.11 -6.79
N ALA A 165 -29.08 -34.28 -6.61
CA ALA A 165 -28.36 -33.73 -5.46
C ALA A 165 -27.71 -32.35 -5.84
N PRO A 166 -27.97 -31.28 -5.05
CA PRO A 166 -27.31 -30.02 -5.25
C PRO A 166 -25.83 -30.12 -4.83
N LEU A 167 -24.97 -29.47 -5.62
CA LEU A 167 -23.54 -29.42 -5.41
C LEU A 167 -23.05 -27.99 -5.57
N ALA A 168 -22.38 -27.45 -4.59
CA ALA A 168 -21.73 -26.17 -4.73
C ALA A 168 -20.38 -26.34 -5.43
N VAL A 169 -20.13 -25.52 -6.43
CA VAL A 169 -18.85 -25.46 -7.15
C VAL A 169 -18.21 -24.12 -6.82
N LEU A 170 -17.07 -24.14 -6.12
CA LEU A 170 -16.31 -22.96 -5.76
C LEU A 170 -15.07 -22.90 -6.64
N THR A 171 -14.83 -21.74 -7.27
CA THR A 171 -13.59 -21.47 -7.98
C THR A 171 -12.77 -20.44 -7.20
N LEU A 172 -11.73 -20.94 -6.57
CA LEU A 172 -10.80 -20.13 -5.78
C LEU A 172 -9.79 -19.47 -6.74
N ARG A 173 -9.67 -18.16 -6.64
CA ARG A 173 -8.57 -17.43 -7.29
C ARG A 173 -7.47 -17.22 -6.26
N LEU A 174 -6.33 -17.84 -6.52
CA LEU A 174 -5.18 -17.86 -5.63
C LEU A 174 -4.05 -17.06 -6.26
N ARG A 175 -3.27 -16.38 -5.45
CA ARG A 175 -2.02 -15.71 -5.85
C ARG A 175 -0.84 -16.34 -5.12
N ASP A 176 0.19 -16.70 -5.89
CA ASP A 176 1.41 -17.32 -5.40
C ASP A 176 2.60 -16.64 -6.07
N GLY A 177 3.41 -15.87 -5.32
CA GLY A 177 4.59 -15.19 -5.83
C GLY A 177 4.33 -14.31 -7.07
N GLY A 178 3.16 -13.66 -7.15
CA GLY A 178 2.77 -12.82 -8.29
C GLY A 178 2.13 -13.57 -9.46
N ARG A 179 1.92 -14.89 -9.35
CA ARG A 179 1.20 -15.71 -10.34
C ARG A 179 -0.22 -15.95 -9.87
N ASP A 180 -1.19 -15.74 -10.77
CA ASP A 180 -2.60 -16.03 -10.50
C ASP A 180 -2.91 -17.48 -10.92
N GLU A 181 -3.45 -18.26 -9.98
CA GLU A 181 -3.89 -19.64 -10.17
C GLU A 181 -5.40 -19.74 -9.90
N ARG A 182 -6.08 -20.65 -10.60
CA ARG A 182 -7.49 -20.96 -10.34
C ARG A 182 -7.64 -22.42 -9.95
N THR A 183 -8.29 -22.67 -8.84
CA THR A 183 -8.59 -24.02 -8.35
C THR A 183 -10.08 -24.15 -8.19
N THR A 184 -10.70 -25.14 -8.84
CA THR A 184 -12.12 -25.43 -8.68
C THR A 184 -12.29 -26.61 -7.73
N ILE A 185 -13.13 -26.42 -6.73
CA ILE A 185 -13.51 -27.47 -5.76
C ILE A 185 -15.00 -27.68 -5.75
N TYR A 186 -15.41 -28.92 -5.55
CA TYR A 186 -16.80 -29.34 -5.42
C TYR A 186 -17.10 -29.52 -3.94
N VAL A 187 -18.15 -28.87 -3.45
CA VAL A 187 -18.48 -28.84 -2.04
C VAL A 187 -19.89 -29.39 -1.82
N ALA A 188 -19.97 -30.51 -1.13
CA ALA A 188 -21.23 -31.06 -0.74
C ALA A 188 -21.94 -30.19 0.33
N PRO A 189 -23.30 -30.16 0.41
CA PRO A 189 -24.00 -29.28 1.33
C PRO A 189 -23.55 -29.36 2.79
N PRO A 190 -23.24 -30.54 3.38
CA PRO A 190 -22.74 -30.59 4.76
C PRO A 190 -21.40 -29.88 4.96
N ALA A 191 -20.48 -29.97 3.98
CA ALA A 191 -19.17 -29.32 4.04
C ALA A 191 -19.29 -27.79 3.94
N LEU A 192 -20.31 -27.28 3.25
CA LEU A 192 -20.58 -25.83 3.17
C LEU A 192 -20.91 -25.25 4.56
N GLY A 193 -21.67 -25.96 5.36
CA GLY A 193 -21.95 -25.60 6.76
C GLY A 193 -20.68 -25.52 7.59
N GLN A 194 -19.79 -26.50 7.48
CA GLN A 194 -18.50 -26.52 8.18
C GLN A 194 -17.58 -25.34 7.77
N ILE A 195 -17.54 -25.02 6.47
CA ILE A 195 -16.77 -23.87 5.98
C ILE A 195 -17.32 -22.58 6.60
N LYS A 196 -18.65 -22.39 6.59
CA LYS A 196 -19.27 -21.21 7.21
C LYS A 196 -18.93 -21.09 8.68
N GLU A 197 -19.09 -22.16 9.46
CA GLU A 197 -18.77 -22.16 10.89
C GLU A 197 -17.29 -21.86 11.16
N ALA A 198 -16.39 -22.37 10.31
CA ALA A 198 -14.96 -22.05 10.39
C ALA A 198 -14.69 -20.56 10.12
N CYS A 199 -15.28 -19.99 9.07
CA CYS A 199 -15.17 -18.57 8.76
C CYS A 199 -15.69 -17.70 9.92
N ASP A 200 -16.88 -17.98 10.44
CA ASP A 200 -17.47 -17.25 11.57
C ASP A 200 -16.59 -17.31 12.83
N ARG A 201 -15.90 -18.43 13.05
CA ARG A 201 -14.95 -18.59 14.16
C ARG A 201 -13.70 -17.77 13.95
N ILE A 202 -13.11 -17.83 12.75
CA ILE A 202 -11.92 -17.07 12.38
C ILE A 202 -12.18 -15.56 12.49
N GLU A 203 -13.32 -15.08 11.97
CA GLU A 203 -13.71 -13.66 12.07
C GLU A 203 -13.78 -13.19 13.53
N ARG A 204 -14.38 -13.99 14.41
CA ARG A 204 -14.42 -13.67 15.85
C ARG A 204 -13.03 -13.62 16.48
N MET A 205 -12.13 -14.53 16.10
CA MET A 205 -10.75 -14.52 16.60
C MET A 205 -9.98 -13.30 16.13
N ILE A 206 -10.14 -12.91 14.86
CA ILE A 206 -9.50 -11.71 14.30
C ILE A 206 -10.03 -10.43 14.98
N ALA A 207 -11.35 -10.34 15.18
CA ALA A 207 -11.97 -9.19 15.83
C ALA A 207 -11.59 -9.06 17.33
N GLY A 208 -11.32 -10.19 17.99
CA GLY A 208 -10.92 -10.24 19.41
C GLY A 208 -9.41 -10.19 19.63
N ALA A 209 -8.59 -10.22 18.59
CA ALA A 209 -7.14 -10.16 18.75
C ALA A 209 -6.70 -8.79 19.30
N PRO A 210 -5.95 -8.74 20.42
CA PRO A 210 -5.43 -7.48 20.94
C PRO A 210 -4.52 -6.84 19.91
N ARG A 211 -4.77 -5.56 19.61
CA ARG A 211 -3.91 -4.77 18.73
C ARG A 211 -2.52 -4.72 19.38
N PRO A 212 -1.43 -5.14 18.72
CA PRO A 212 -0.11 -5.07 19.30
C PRO A 212 0.19 -3.62 19.73
N PRO A 213 0.80 -3.39 20.89
CA PRO A 213 1.16 -2.05 21.34
C PRO A 213 2.10 -1.43 20.28
N SER A 214 1.72 -0.25 19.82
CA SER A 214 2.54 0.58 18.95
C SER A 214 3.84 0.88 19.71
N GLY A 215 4.98 0.31 19.25
CA GLY A 215 6.29 0.69 19.77
C GLY A 215 6.99 -0.31 20.69
N ALA A 216 7.06 -1.59 20.37
CA ALA A 216 8.06 -2.44 21.01
C ALA A 216 9.43 -2.27 20.34
N PRO A 217 10.51 -1.93 21.09
CA PRO A 217 11.85 -1.85 20.53
C PRO A 217 12.28 -3.24 20.04
N LYS A 218 12.90 -3.31 18.85
CA LYS A 218 13.49 -4.54 18.32
C LYS A 218 14.53 -5.05 19.32
N ALA A 219 14.32 -6.28 19.82
CA ALA A 219 15.35 -7.02 20.51
C ALA A 219 16.55 -7.21 19.53
N GLN A 220 17.69 -6.67 19.93
CA GLN A 220 18.97 -6.94 19.31
C GLN A 220 19.33 -8.40 19.61
N GLY A 221 19.49 -9.20 18.58
CA GLY A 221 20.12 -10.51 18.57
C GLY A 221 21.03 -10.62 17.37
#